data_1ecdac4889b949cbd33b5525bfbc8565
#
_entry.id   1ecdac4889b949cbd33b5525bfbc8565
#
_cell.length_a   1.000
_cell.length_b   1.000
_cell.length_c   1.000
_cell.angle_alpha   90.00
_cell.angle_beta   90.00
_cell.angle_gamma   90.00
#
_symmetry.space_group_name_H-M   'P 1'
#
loop_
_entity.id
_entity.type
_entity.pdbx_description
1 polymer ?
#
loop_
_entity_poly.entity_id
_entity_poly.type
_entity_poly.pdbx_seq_one_letter_code
_entity_poly.pdbx_strand_id
1 'polypeptide(L)'
;MGAIWGTIEDEVGRILNFENLRVAWLRKPSYQYESLDGFSEGVQSFIKSETTSFLHSLYSLPNVFWVNDFSKSNMAKVKLQQLLKVSSTKIRVPETLITNKPSAALNFGKLCSFNLATKSLYSALADKYGVVQTVPTIRIRYEDLSQNIDSVKYCATMFQSYVEKSFELRIVVIENKVFAVKIDSQSHDLTKTDWRQHAHLCKHTIFSLPSYVTKFCQEFVLEQGLIFGAMDFIVTPENEYVFLENNPFGQYLWLEEATGLQLTHEICDLFVRKLSA
;
A
#
# COMPACT_ATOMS: atom_id res chain seq x y z
N MET A 1 9.01 39.18 -11.05
CA MET A 1 8.72 37.82 -10.59
C MET A 1 9.02 36.88 -11.73
N GLY A 2 9.78 35.81 -11.52
CA GLY A 2 10.02 34.77 -12.53
C GLY A 2 8.76 33.92 -12.70
N ALA A 3 8.37 33.61 -13.93
CA ALA A 3 7.30 32.66 -14.24
C ALA A 3 7.91 31.30 -14.56
N ILE A 4 7.31 30.24 -14.04
CA ILE A 4 7.67 28.86 -14.38
C ILE A 4 6.63 28.35 -15.36
N TRP A 5 7.08 27.97 -16.56
CA TRP A 5 6.24 27.45 -17.63
C TRP A 5 6.57 25.97 -17.82
N GLY A 6 5.58 25.17 -18.12
CA GLY A 6 5.81 23.77 -18.41
C GLY A 6 4.56 23.11 -18.99
N THR A 7 4.81 22.11 -19.84
CA THR A 7 3.78 21.28 -20.44
C THR A 7 4.18 19.82 -20.33
N ILE A 8 3.17 18.95 -20.23
CA ILE A 8 3.32 17.49 -20.42
C ILE A 8 2.43 17.14 -21.61
N GLU A 9 2.98 16.37 -22.53
CA GLU A 9 2.25 15.74 -23.60
C GLU A 9 2.19 14.24 -23.38
N ASP A 10 1.02 13.65 -23.54
CA ASP A 10 0.85 12.20 -23.45
C ASP A 10 1.02 11.52 -24.82
N GLU A 11 1.02 10.19 -24.82
CA GLU A 11 1.23 9.36 -26.03
C GLU A 11 0.21 9.59 -27.16
N VAL A 12 -0.94 10.25 -26.86
CA VAL A 12 -1.97 10.58 -27.85
C VAL A 12 -2.01 12.06 -28.20
N GLY A 13 -0.98 12.83 -27.80
CA GLY A 13 -0.82 14.24 -28.15
C GLY A 13 -1.66 15.21 -27.31
N ARG A 14 -2.18 14.79 -26.14
CA ARG A 14 -2.89 15.72 -25.26
C ARG A 14 -1.89 16.49 -24.41
N ILE A 15 -2.02 17.82 -24.43
CA ILE A 15 -1.11 18.74 -23.75
C ILE A 15 -1.75 19.22 -22.44
N LEU A 16 -1.03 19.04 -21.33
CA LEU A 16 -1.34 19.63 -20.04
C LEU A 16 -0.39 20.78 -19.74
N ASN A 17 -0.91 21.99 -19.60
CA ASN A 17 -0.17 23.14 -19.10
C ASN A 17 -0.20 23.17 -17.58
N PHE A 18 0.96 23.32 -16.91
CA PHE A 18 1.06 23.30 -15.44
C PHE A 18 0.22 24.43 -14.78
N GLU A 19 0.14 25.57 -15.39
CA GLU A 19 -0.65 26.71 -14.91
C GLU A 19 -2.15 26.44 -14.89
N ASN A 20 -2.65 25.45 -15.65
CA ASN A 20 -4.05 25.06 -15.73
C ASN A 20 -4.40 23.89 -14.79
N LEU A 21 -3.40 23.25 -14.19
CA LEU A 21 -3.62 22.14 -13.28
C LEU A 21 -4.17 22.65 -11.94
N ARG A 22 -5.30 22.11 -11.50
CA ARG A 22 -5.95 22.45 -10.23
C ARG A 22 -6.16 21.27 -9.32
N VAL A 23 -6.43 20.10 -9.90
CA VAL A 23 -6.62 18.84 -9.17
C VAL A 23 -5.82 17.74 -9.86
N ALA A 24 -5.22 16.87 -9.10
CA ALA A 24 -4.47 15.74 -9.62
C ALA A 24 -4.58 14.51 -8.73
N TRP A 25 -4.57 13.35 -9.34
CA TRP A 25 -4.57 12.08 -8.64
C TRP A 25 -3.31 11.28 -8.94
N LEU A 26 -2.51 11.08 -7.90
CA LEU A 26 -1.34 10.23 -7.93
C LEU A 26 -1.76 8.79 -7.59
N ARG A 27 -2.29 8.08 -8.57
CA ARG A 27 -2.89 6.76 -8.36
C ARG A 27 -1.84 5.64 -8.24
N LYS A 28 -0.97 5.53 -9.19
CA LYS A 28 0.10 4.51 -9.24
C LYS A 28 1.25 5.07 -10.06
N PRO A 29 2.07 5.94 -9.48
CA PRO A 29 3.17 6.52 -10.23
C PRO A 29 4.13 5.42 -10.64
N SER A 30 4.31 5.26 -11.93
CA SER A 30 5.33 4.41 -12.55
C SER A 30 5.92 5.17 -13.70
N TYR A 31 7.24 5.06 -13.86
CA TYR A 31 7.95 5.73 -14.91
C TYR A 31 8.32 4.70 -15.96
N GLN A 32 7.84 4.92 -17.18
CA GLN A 32 8.30 4.19 -18.34
C GLN A 32 9.31 5.06 -19.07
N TYR A 33 10.37 4.44 -19.53
CA TYR A 33 11.38 5.07 -20.35
C TYR A 33 11.30 4.44 -21.74
N GLU A 34 11.53 5.23 -22.78
CA GLU A 34 11.87 4.65 -24.08
C GLU A 34 13.11 3.75 -23.94
N SER A 35 13.33 2.87 -24.92
CA SER A 35 14.52 2.02 -24.89
C SER A 35 15.77 2.89 -24.77
N LEU A 36 16.53 2.63 -23.72
CA LEU A 36 17.83 3.27 -23.48
C LEU A 36 18.98 2.41 -24.00
N ASP A 37 18.66 1.40 -24.81
CA ASP A 37 19.67 0.54 -25.43
C ASP A 37 20.61 1.37 -26.32
N GLY A 38 21.90 1.07 -26.22
CA GLY A 38 22.93 1.84 -26.95
C GLY A 38 23.54 3.00 -26.15
N PHE A 39 22.96 3.42 -25.04
CA PHE A 39 23.61 4.35 -24.11
C PHE A 39 24.46 3.63 -23.08
N SER A 40 25.57 4.24 -22.64
CA SER A 40 26.35 3.72 -21.53
C SER A 40 25.53 3.72 -20.24
N GLU A 41 25.84 2.83 -19.27
CA GLU A 41 25.13 2.75 -17.97
C GLU A 41 25.10 4.10 -17.24
N GLY A 42 26.17 4.89 -17.32
CA GLY A 42 26.21 6.23 -16.72
C GLY A 42 25.19 7.19 -17.35
N VAL A 43 25.06 7.17 -18.68
CA VAL A 43 24.08 7.99 -19.40
C VAL A 43 22.66 7.51 -19.10
N GLN A 44 22.41 6.19 -19.08
CA GLN A 44 21.11 5.64 -18.70
C GLN A 44 20.71 6.06 -17.27
N SER A 45 21.65 5.97 -16.33
CA SER A 45 21.43 6.40 -14.94
C SER A 45 21.11 7.89 -14.84
N PHE A 46 21.84 8.73 -15.60
CA PHE A 46 21.58 10.17 -15.66
C PHE A 46 20.18 10.47 -16.19
N ILE A 47 19.79 9.90 -17.34
CA ILE A 47 18.45 10.09 -17.92
C ILE A 47 17.35 9.69 -16.92
N LYS A 48 17.49 8.54 -16.27
CA LYS A 48 16.52 8.07 -15.25
C LYS A 48 16.44 9.02 -14.07
N SER A 49 17.56 9.54 -13.59
CA SER A 49 17.61 10.47 -12.47
C SER A 49 16.98 11.81 -12.81
N GLU A 50 17.30 12.39 -13.97
CA GLU A 50 16.72 13.66 -14.43
C GLU A 50 15.21 13.54 -14.64
N THR A 51 14.75 12.49 -15.31
CA THR A 51 13.32 12.22 -15.50
C THR A 51 12.60 12.08 -14.17
N THR A 52 13.17 11.31 -13.23
CA THR A 52 12.60 11.14 -11.89
C THR A 52 12.54 12.46 -11.14
N SER A 53 13.61 13.26 -11.19
CA SER A 53 13.67 14.58 -10.54
C SER A 53 12.63 15.54 -11.11
N PHE A 54 12.48 15.55 -12.44
CA PHE A 54 11.43 16.34 -13.09
C PHE A 54 10.04 15.94 -12.64
N LEU A 55 9.71 14.64 -12.68
CA LEU A 55 8.41 14.12 -12.26
C LEU A 55 8.13 14.40 -10.78
N HIS A 56 9.14 14.29 -9.91
CA HIS A 56 8.99 14.68 -8.50
C HIS A 56 8.73 16.19 -8.34
N SER A 57 9.29 17.01 -9.22
CA SER A 57 9.02 18.47 -9.21
C SER A 57 7.57 18.80 -9.53
N LEU A 58 6.89 17.98 -10.36
CA LEU A 58 5.46 18.16 -10.66
C LEU A 58 4.59 18.02 -9.41
N TYR A 59 4.96 17.13 -8.48
CA TYR A 59 4.22 16.91 -7.23
C TYR A 59 4.32 18.10 -6.25
N SER A 60 5.20 19.04 -6.55
CA SER A 60 5.40 20.29 -5.78
C SER A 60 4.73 21.50 -6.41
N LEU A 61 3.96 21.32 -7.50
CA LEU A 61 3.27 22.44 -8.15
C LEU A 61 2.33 23.14 -7.17
N PRO A 62 2.43 24.48 -7.02
CA PRO A 62 1.58 25.22 -6.13
C PRO A 62 0.12 25.23 -6.62
N ASN A 63 -0.81 25.36 -5.70
CA ASN A 63 -2.26 25.48 -6.00
C ASN A 63 -2.87 24.25 -6.70
N VAL A 64 -2.22 23.09 -6.65
CA VAL A 64 -2.77 21.83 -7.10
C VAL A 64 -3.26 21.02 -5.90
N PHE A 65 -4.51 20.64 -5.91
CA PHE A 65 -5.06 19.69 -4.94
C PHE A 65 -4.70 18.27 -5.35
N TRP A 66 -3.82 17.65 -4.58
CA TRP A 66 -3.35 16.28 -4.85
C TRP A 66 -4.11 15.23 -4.05
N VAL A 67 -4.51 14.17 -4.70
CA VAL A 67 -4.95 12.92 -4.06
C VAL A 67 -3.91 11.83 -4.37
N ASN A 68 -2.98 11.53 -3.50
CA ASN A 68 -2.57 12.24 -2.28
C ASN A 68 -1.36 13.13 -2.57
N ASP A 69 -0.99 13.97 -1.59
CA ASP A 69 0.35 14.59 -1.55
C ASP A 69 1.43 13.51 -1.62
N PHE A 70 2.42 13.71 -2.48
CA PHE A 70 3.47 12.72 -2.75
C PHE A 70 4.35 12.45 -1.54
N SER A 71 4.80 13.50 -0.86
CA SER A 71 5.70 13.38 0.30
C SER A 71 5.00 12.69 1.46
N LYS A 72 3.76 13.09 1.75
CA LYS A 72 2.93 12.45 2.78
C LYS A 72 2.66 11.00 2.47
N SER A 73 2.36 10.66 1.20
CA SER A 73 2.16 9.28 0.76
C SER A 73 3.41 8.43 0.95
N ASN A 74 4.59 8.97 0.62
CA ASN A 74 5.85 8.24 0.81
C ASN A 74 6.17 7.98 2.29
N MET A 75 5.84 8.91 3.18
CA MET A 75 5.96 8.68 4.62
C MET A 75 4.91 7.71 5.13
N ALA A 76 3.67 7.86 4.67
CA ALA A 76 2.55 7.06 5.12
C ALA A 76 2.67 5.56 4.75
N LYS A 77 3.39 5.19 3.68
CA LYS A 77 3.58 3.79 3.28
C LYS A 77 4.60 3.01 4.15
N VAL A 78 5.31 3.68 5.07
CA VAL A 78 6.32 3.03 5.92
C VAL A 78 5.64 2.14 6.96
N LYS A 79 5.72 0.80 6.76
CA LYS A 79 5.00 -0.19 7.56
C LYS A 79 5.25 -0.08 9.07
N LEU A 80 6.53 0.04 9.48
CA LEU A 80 6.87 0.17 10.91
C LEU A 80 6.20 1.41 11.53
N GLN A 81 6.23 2.53 10.84
CA GLN A 81 5.61 3.77 11.34
C GLN A 81 4.09 3.62 11.51
N GLN A 82 3.43 2.96 10.55
CA GLN A 82 2.00 2.65 10.65
C GLN A 82 1.71 1.80 11.89
N LEU A 83 2.44 0.68 12.06
CA LEU A 83 2.23 -0.24 13.18
C LEU A 83 2.47 0.44 14.53
N LEU A 84 3.53 1.26 14.68
CA LEU A 84 3.80 2.04 15.88
C LEU A 84 2.65 3.03 16.18
N LYS A 85 2.14 3.70 15.16
CA LYS A 85 1.01 4.63 15.33
C LYS A 85 -0.26 3.89 15.76
N VAL A 86 -0.58 2.77 15.12
CA VAL A 86 -1.78 1.99 15.45
C VAL A 86 -1.67 1.34 16.83
N SER A 87 -0.48 0.88 17.25
CA SER A 87 -0.28 0.24 18.56
C SER A 87 -0.58 1.16 19.76
N SER A 88 -0.62 2.48 19.54
CA SER A 88 -1.06 3.46 20.57
C SER A 88 -2.58 3.68 20.59
N THR A 89 -3.35 2.98 19.77
CA THR A 89 -4.81 3.06 19.68
C THR A 89 -5.48 1.82 20.26
N LYS A 90 -6.81 1.75 20.15
CA LYS A 90 -7.59 0.56 20.53
C LYS A 90 -7.63 -0.52 19.43
N ILE A 91 -7.08 -0.25 18.26
CA ILE A 91 -7.04 -1.22 17.17
C ILE A 91 -5.81 -2.11 17.36
N ARG A 92 -6.03 -3.41 17.30
CA ARG A 92 -4.98 -4.41 17.43
C ARG A 92 -4.07 -4.41 16.20
N VAL A 93 -2.77 -4.65 16.41
CA VAL A 93 -1.79 -4.99 15.37
C VAL A 93 -1.17 -6.35 15.72
N PRO A 94 -0.66 -7.12 14.74
CA PRO A 94 0.11 -8.31 15.05
C PRO A 94 1.37 -7.96 15.86
N GLU A 95 1.77 -8.80 16.80
CA GLU A 95 3.09 -8.67 17.41
C GLU A 95 4.15 -8.70 16.33
N THR A 96 5.06 -7.75 16.33
CA THR A 96 5.98 -7.51 15.22
C THR A 96 7.40 -7.37 15.71
N LEU A 97 8.31 -8.12 15.07
CA LEU A 97 9.76 -7.97 15.20
C LEU A 97 10.35 -7.65 13.82
N ILE A 98 11.20 -6.62 13.75
CA ILE A 98 12.04 -6.36 12.58
C ILE A 98 13.48 -6.53 13.02
N THR A 99 14.21 -7.48 12.43
CA THR A 99 15.56 -7.81 12.84
C THR A 99 16.41 -8.38 11.70
N ASN A 100 17.71 -8.18 11.80
CA ASN A 100 18.72 -8.92 11.03
C ASN A 100 19.55 -9.84 11.92
N LYS A 101 19.09 -10.12 13.16
CA LYS A 101 19.77 -11.02 14.09
C LYS A 101 19.06 -12.37 14.13
N PRO A 102 19.70 -13.48 13.68
CA PRO A 102 19.11 -14.83 13.73
C PRO A 102 18.60 -15.23 15.11
N SER A 103 19.38 -14.97 16.16
CA SER A 103 18.96 -15.28 17.54
C SER A 103 17.71 -14.53 18.00
N ALA A 104 17.55 -13.27 17.60
CA ALA A 104 16.34 -12.51 17.91
C ALA A 104 15.12 -13.06 17.19
N ALA A 105 15.28 -13.46 15.91
CA ALA A 105 14.21 -14.10 15.14
C ALA A 105 13.77 -15.43 15.77
N LEU A 106 14.72 -16.28 16.20
CA LEU A 106 14.41 -17.53 16.90
C LEU A 106 13.69 -17.29 18.25
N ASN A 107 14.13 -16.31 19.02
CA ASN A 107 13.50 -15.97 20.28
C ASN A 107 12.07 -15.46 20.07
N PHE A 108 11.86 -14.62 19.08
CA PHE A 108 10.50 -14.17 18.70
C PHE A 108 9.64 -15.33 18.20
N GLY A 109 10.22 -16.26 17.42
CA GLY A 109 9.55 -17.50 17.02
C GLY A 109 9.06 -18.31 18.22
N LYS A 110 9.88 -18.47 19.25
CA LYS A 110 9.50 -19.16 20.49
C LYS A 110 8.34 -18.44 21.20
N LEU A 111 8.39 -17.10 21.31
CA LEU A 111 7.34 -16.31 21.92
C LEU A 111 5.99 -16.48 21.21
N CYS A 112 6.02 -16.58 19.88
CA CYS A 112 4.82 -16.80 19.05
C CYS A 112 4.51 -18.28 18.80
N SER A 113 5.08 -19.22 19.56
CA SER A 113 4.90 -20.67 19.37
C SER A 113 5.20 -21.13 17.93
N PHE A 114 6.15 -20.47 17.27
CA PHE A 114 6.52 -20.66 15.86
C PHE A 114 5.37 -20.61 14.86
N ASN A 115 4.36 -19.79 15.17
CA ASN A 115 3.28 -19.48 14.26
C ASN A 115 3.46 -18.03 13.78
N LEU A 116 4.25 -17.86 12.75
CA LEU A 116 4.69 -16.56 12.25
C LEU A 116 4.19 -16.29 10.83
N ALA A 117 4.11 -15.02 10.50
CA ALA A 117 4.03 -14.53 9.13
C ALA A 117 5.25 -13.64 8.83
N THR A 118 5.77 -13.72 7.61
CA THR A 118 6.74 -12.76 7.10
C THR A 118 6.23 -12.12 5.83
N LYS A 119 6.51 -10.85 5.68
CA LYS A 119 6.21 -10.09 4.47
C LYS A 119 7.31 -9.07 4.21
N SER A 120 7.49 -8.69 2.96
CA SER A 120 8.48 -7.67 2.59
C SER A 120 8.14 -6.32 3.24
N LEU A 121 9.16 -5.61 3.69
CA LEU A 121 9.05 -4.20 4.07
C LEU A 121 8.81 -3.32 2.84
N TYR A 122 9.40 -3.67 1.71
CA TYR A 122 9.18 -3.09 0.39
C TYR A 122 8.57 -4.16 -0.52
N SER A 123 7.55 -3.83 -1.29
CA SER A 123 6.67 -4.83 -1.90
C SER A 123 7.14 -5.47 -3.20
N ALA A 124 8.34 -5.17 -3.69
CA ALA A 124 8.81 -5.66 -4.97
C ALA A 124 10.21 -6.28 -4.89
N LEU A 125 10.38 -7.41 -5.56
CA LEU A 125 11.66 -8.06 -5.81
C LEU A 125 11.90 -8.07 -7.33
N ALA A 126 13.04 -7.57 -7.78
CA ALA A 126 13.49 -7.77 -9.14
C ALA A 126 14.41 -9.00 -9.20
N ASP A 127 14.15 -9.90 -10.14
CA ASP A 127 15.06 -11.00 -10.42
C ASP A 127 16.28 -10.53 -11.24
N LYS A 128 17.18 -11.45 -11.54
CA LYS A 128 18.38 -11.15 -12.34
C LYS A 128 18.11 -10.69 -13.76
N TYR A 129 16.87 -10.82 -14.23
CA TYR A 129 16.44 -10.36 -15.56
C TYR A 129 15.64 -9.05 -15.50
N GLY A 130 15.52 -8.43 -14.32
CA GLY A 130 14.75 -7.21 -14.11
C GLY A 130 13.24 -7.43 -13.99
N VAL A 131 12.77 -8.68 -13.97
CA VAL A 131 11.35 -8.98 -13.79
C VAL A 131 10.95 -8.68 -12.34
N VAL A 132 10.05 -7.73 -12.18
CA VAL A 132 9.56 -7.33 -10.86
C VAL A 132 8.44 -8.28 -10.43
N GLN A 133 8.64 -8.94 -9.30
CA GLN A 133 7.67 -9.84 -8.69
C GLN A 133 7.24 -9.31 -7.32
N THR A 134 5.97 -9.50 -6.99
CA THR A 134 5.47 -9.22 -5.65
C THR A 134 5.88 -10.35 -4.70
N VAL A 135 6.49 -10.01 -3.58
CA VAL A 135 6.78 -10.99 -2.52
C VAL A 135 5.50 -11.18 -1.69
N PRO A 136 4.89 -12.38 -1.72
CA PRO A 136 3.68 -12.64 -0.96
C PRO A 136 3.96 -12.69 0.55
N THR A 137 2.89 -12.62 1.35
CA THR A 137 2.95 -12.98 2.75
C THR A 137 3.10 -14.49 2.88
N ILE A 138 4.10 -14.93 3.63
CA ILE A 138 4.41 -16.35 3.84
C ILE A 138 4.20 -16.68 5.31
N ARG A 139 3.48 -17.76 5.60
CA ARG A 139 3.41 -18.34 6.95
C ARG A 139 4.67 -19.15 7.18
N ILE A 140 5.33 -18.91 8.31
CA ILE A 140 6.59 -19.54 8.69
C ILE A 140 6.37 -20.36 9.97
N ARG A 141 6.79 -21.61 9.94
CA ARG A 141 6.83 -22.51 11.10
C ARG A 141 8.29 -22.72 11.56
N TYR A 142 8.46 -23.50 12.60
CA TYR A 142 9.81 -23.76 13.18
C TYR A 142 10.81 -24.30 12.13
N GLU A 143 10.38 -25.28 11.34
CA GLU A 143 11.21 -25.92 10.33
C GLU A 143 11.71 -24.91 9.30
N ASP A 144 10.80 -24.07 8.80
CA ASP A 144 11.10 -23.04 7.80
C ASP A 144 12.09 -22.02 8.36
N LEU A 145 11.84 -21.55 9.60
CA LEU A 145 12.68 -20.58 10.25
C LEU A 145 14.07 -21.16 10.55
N SER A 146 14.15 -22.39 11.08
CA SER A 146 15.40 -23.01 11.48
C SER A 146 16.31 -23.33 10.29
N GLN A 147 15.74 -23.80 9.18
CA GLN A 147 16.49 -24.09 7.95
C GLN A 147 17.05 -22.84 7.28
N ASN A 148 16.34 -21.71 7.39
CA ASN A 148 16.70 -20.47 6.71
C ASN A 148 17.19 -19.37 7.66
N ILE A 149 17.46 -19.68 8.91
CA ILE A 149 17.77 -18.70 9.96
C ILE A 149 18.97 -17.82 9.63
N ASP A 150 20.00 -18.38 9.01
CA ASP A 150 21.20 -17.65 8.63
C ASP A 150 20.95 -16.58 7.55
N SER A 151 19.89 -16.73 6.77
CA SER A 151 19.54 -15.73 5.75
C SER A 151 19.09 -14.40 6.36
N VAL A 152 18.59 -14.42 7.59
CA VAL A 152 18.13 -13.23 8.32
C VAL A 152 19.24 -12.19 8.49
N LYS A 153 20.51 -12.63 8.56
CA LYS A 153 21.64 -11.70 8.71
C LYS A 153 21.88 -10.76 7.53
N TYR A 154 21.34 -11.09 6.35
CA TYR A 154 21.62 -10.30 5.13
C TYR A 154 20.75 -9.05 4.99
N CYS A 155 19.54 -9.04 5.57
CA CYS A 155 18.70 -7.85 5.56
C CYS A 155 17.73 -7.83 6.76
N ALA A 156 17.24 -6.65 7.10
CA ALA A 156 16.19 -6.51 8.09
C ALA A 156 14.90 -7.20 7.59
N THR A 157 14.51 -8.25 8.30
CA THR A 157 13.33 -9.06 7.99
C THR A 157 12.22 -8.77 9.00
N MET A 158 10.99 -8.61 8.52
CA MET A 158 9.82 -8.42 9.38
C MET A 158 9.15 -9.76 9.65
N PHE A 159 9.06 -10.10 10.91
CA PHE A 159 8.30 -11.23 11.44
C PHE A 159 7.10 -10.70 12.21
N GLN A 160 5.96 -11.32 12.01
CA GLN A 160 4.73 -11.01 12.74
C GLN A 160 4.13 -12.30 13.31
N SER A 161 3.47 -12.22 14.48
CA SER A 161 2.63 -13.31 14.92
C SER A 161 1.56 -13.57 13.85
N TYR A 162 1.38 -14.83 13.47
CA TYR A 162 0.31 -15.18 12.52
C TYR A 162 -1.04 -15.05 13.21
N VAL A 163 -1.91 -14.21 12.66
CA VAL A 163 -3.26 -13.99 13.18
C VAL A 163 -4.22 -14.89 12.44
N GLU A 164 -4.88 -15.80 13.18
CA GLU A 164 -5.97 -16.59 12.61
C GLU A 164 -7.14 -15.67 12.25
N LYS A 165 -7.76 -15.92 11.11
CA LYS A 165 -8.76 -15.02 10.54
C LYS A 165 -10.03 -15.75 10.12
N SER A 166 -11.18 -15.13 10.35
CA SER A 166 -12.45 -15.52 9.75
C SER A 166 -12.57 -15.01 8.33
N PHE A 167 -12.12 -13.77 8.09
CA PHE A 167 -12.10 -13.13 6.78
C PHE A 167 -11.16 -11.93 6.81
N GLU A 168 -10.92 -11.34 5.65
CA GLU A 168 -10.16 -10.09 5.54
C GLU A 168 -11.07 -8.95 5.08
N LEU A 169 -10.64 -7.72 5.35
CA LEU A 169 -11.30 -6.52 4.89
C LEU A 169 -10.34 -5.67 4.07
N ARG A 170 -10.80 -5.22 2.93
CA ARG A 170 -10.24 -4.09 2.22
C ARG A 170 -11.10 -2.88 2.52
N ILE A 171 -10.52 -1.86 3.17
CA ILE A 171 -11.21 -0.64 3.57
C ILE A 171 -10.61 0.52 2.79
N VAL A 172 -11.44 1.21 2.02
CA VAL A 172 -11.04 2.39 1.26
C VAL A 172 -11.61 3.63 1.95
N VAL A 173 -10.73 4.58 2.23
CA VAL A 173 -11.11 5.90 2.76
C VAL A 173 -10.91 6.92 1.66
N ILE A 174 -11.92 7.75 1.42
CA ILE A 174 -11.87 8.88 0.49
C ILE A 174 -12.40 10.09 1.24
N GLU A 175 -11.51 11.03 1.58
CA GLU A 175 -11.80 12.16 2.46
C GLU A 175 -12.42 11.69 3.80
N ASN A 176 -13.71 11.88 4.00
CA ASN A 176 -14.44 11.45 5.20
C ASN A 176 -15.33 10.23 4.98
N LYS A 177 -15.35 9.65 3.77
CA LYS A 177 -16.14 8.46 3.45
C LYS A 177 -15.32 7.20 3.59
N VAL A 178 -15.93 6.15 4.15
CA VAL A 178 -15.29 4.85 4.39
C VAL A 178 -16.11 3.77 3.71
N PHE A 179 -15.45 2.97 2.89
CA PHE A 179 -16.02 1.85 2.16
C PHE A 179 -15.30 0.58 2.56
N ALA A 180 -16.01 -0.44 2.97
CA ALA A 180 -15.39 -1.70 3.35
C ALA A 180 -15.96 -2.86 2.54
N VAL A 181 -15.05 -3.73 2.12
CA VAL A 181 -15.36 -4.96 1.41
C VAL A 181 -14.76 -6.13 2.19
N LYS A 182 -15.63 -7.09 2.53
CA LYS A 182 -15.25 -8.39 3.07
C LYS A 182 -14.70 -9.26 1.95
N ILE A 183 -13.57 -9.90 2.22
CA ILE A 183 -12.89 -10.86 1.36
C ILE A 183 -12.95 -12.20 2.06
N ASP A 184 -13.68 -13.15 1.49
CA ASP A 184 -13.81 -14.50 2.04
C ASP A 184 -12.59 -15.35 1.70
N SER A 185 -11.47 -14.99 2.31
CA SER A 185 -10.17 -15.62 2.07
C SER A 185 -10.01 -17.00 2.71
N GLN A 186 -10.95 -17.41 3.58
CA GLN A 186 -10.87 -18.67 4.32
C GLN A 186 -11.63 -19.81 3.67
N SER A 187 -12.41 -19.55 2.62
CA SER A 187 -13.21 -20.54 1.91
C SER A 187 -12.39 -21.52 1.05
N HIS A 188 -11.13 -21.18 0.74
CA HIS A 188 -10.26 -22.02 -0.10
C HIS A 188 -8.83 -22.06 0.45
N ASP A 189 -8.17 -23.24 0.45
CA ASP A 189 -6.83 -23.40 1.05
C ASP A 189 -5.76 -22.50 0.45
N LEU A 190 -5.80 -22.26 -0.86
CA LEU A 190 -4.84 -21.39 -1.56
C LEU A 190 -4.94 -19.91 -1.18
N THR A 191 -6.06 -19.49 -0.58
CA THR A 191 -6.31 -18.09 -0.22
C THR A 191 -6.11 -17.79 1.25
N LYS A 192 -5.98 -18.83 2.09
CA LYS A 192 -5.92 -18.69 3.56
C LYS A 192 -4.77 -17.82 4.06
N THR A 193 -3.58 -17.91 3.47
CA THR A 193 -2.42 -17.12 3.91
C THR A 193 -2.36 -15.78 3.22
N ASP A 194 -2.37 -15.77 1.89
CA ASP A 194 -2.40 -14.56 1.06
C ASP A 194 -3.34 -14.77 -0.13
N TRP A 195 -4.51 -14.17 -0.07
CA TRP A 195 -5.56 -14.32 -1.09
C TRP A 195 -5.22 -13.65 -2.44
N ARG A 196 -4.27 -12.71 -2.45
CA ARG A 196 -3.98 -11.86 -3.61
C ARG A 196 -3.55 -12.65 -4.86
N GLN A 197 -2.86 -13.77 -4.66
CA GLN A 197 -2.43 -14.63 -5.77
C GLN A 197 -3.60 -15.41 -6.41
N HIS A 198 -4.67 -15.61 -5.66
CA HIS A 198 -5.84 -16.38 -6.05
C HIS A 198 -7.14 -15.61 -5.78
N ALA A 199 -7.12 -14.30 -6.02
CA ALA A 199 -8.24 -13.39 -5.72
C ALA A 199 -9.57 -13.81 -6.37
N HIS A 200 -9.51 -14.45 -7.54
CA HIS A 200 -10.67 -14.99 -8.27
C HIS A 200 -11.42 -16.10 -7.52
N LEU A 201 -10.79 -16.73 -6.52
CA LEU A 201 -11.41 -17.76 -5.68
C LEU A 201 -12.14 -17.16 -4.47
N CYS A 202 -11.96 -15.87 -4.19
CA CYS A 202 -12.55 -15.21 -3.03
C CYS A 202 -13.86 -14.51 -3.40
N LYS A 203 -14.90 -14.74 -2.60
CA LYS A 203 -16.12 -13.93 -2.66
C LYS A 203 -15.86 -12.55 -2.01
N HIS A 204 -16.33 -11.51 -2.68
CA HIS A 204 -16.24 -10.13 -2.20
C HIS A 204 -17.63 -9.58 -1.92
N THR A 205 -17.86 -8.99 -0.75
CA THR A 205 -19.16 -8.43 -0.38
C THR A 205 -18.99 -7.12 0.38
N ILE A 206 -19.90 -6.16 0.15
CA ILE A 206 -19.93 -4.92 0.93
C ILE A 206 -20.10 -5.26 2.41
N PHE A 207 -19.36 -4.59 3.26
CA PHE A 207 -19.35 -4.83 4.69
C PHE A 207 -19.61 -3.56 5.49
N SER A 208 -20.48 -3.66 6.51
CA SER A 208 -20.75 -2.55 7.41
C SER A 208 -19.80 -2.62 8.61
N LEU A 209 -18.94 -1.62 8.73
CA LEU A 209 -17.97 -1.54 9.84
C LEU A 209 -18.64 -1.07 11.13
N PRO A 210 -18.18 -1.54 12.31
CA PRO A 210 -18.49 -0.89 13.57
C PRO A 210 -18.03 0.57 13.58
N SER A 211 -18.76 1.43 14.27
CA SER A 211 -18.49 2.87 14.30
C SER A 211 -17.10 3.24 14.76
N TYR A 212 -16.54 2.50 15.74
CA TYR A 212 -15.17 2.75 16.23
C TYR A 212 -14.10 2.41 15.20
N VAL A 213 -14.30 1.40 14.34
CA VAL A 213 -13.38 1.06 13.24
C VAL A 213 -13.48 2.10 12.14
N THR A 214 -14.71 2.50 11.79
CA THR A 214 -14.95 3.57 10.81
C THR A 214 -14.24 4.85 11.22
N LYS A 215 -14.42 5.28 12.46
CA LYS A 215 -13.79 6.47 13.03
C LYS A 215 -12.26 6.34 13.00
N PHE A 216 -11.72 5.21 13.44
CA PHE A 216 -10.28 4.95 13.36
C PHE A 216 -9.74 5.10 11.93
N CYS A 217 -10.39 4.50 10.93
CA CYS A 217 -9.94 4.58 9.54
C CYS A 217 -9.89 6.01 9.02
N GLN A 218 -10.92 6.82 9.33
CA GLN A 218 -10.98 8.23 8.96
C GLN A 218 -9.85 9.02 9.63
N GLU A 219 -9.70 8.90 10.94
CA GLU A 219 -8.69 9.61 11.72
C GLU A 219 -7.28 9.22 11.29
N PHE A 220 -7.03 7.92 11.07
CA PHE A 220 -5.73 7.41 10.68
C PHE A 220 -5.26 7.97 9.32
N VAL A 221 -6.15 8.09 8.34
CA VAL A 221 -5.84 8.68 7.02
C VAL A 221 -5.60 10.18 7.16
N LEU A 222 -6.50 10.88 7.87
CA LEU A 222 -6.43 12.32 8.08
C LEU A 222 -5.15 12.74 8.81
N GLU A 223 -4.77 12.05 9.88
CA GLU A 223 -3.57 12.36 10.68
C GLU A 223 -2.26 12.11 9.93
N GLN A 224 -2.29 11.29 8.87
CA GLN A 224 -1.16 11.16 7.94
C GLN A 224 -1.18 12.26 6.86
N GLY A 225 -2.16 13.16 6.91
CA GLY A 225 -2.36 14.23 5.93
C GLY A 225 -2.75 13.70 4.55
N LEU A 226 -3.42 12.55 4.51
CA LEU A 226 -3.89 11.91 3.29
C LEU A 226 -5.38 12.23 3.05
N ILE A 227 -5.76 12.13 1.79
CA ILE A 227 -7.16 12.22 1.34
C ILE A 227 -7.70 10.82 1.01
N PHE A 228 -6.81 9.94 0.57
CA PHE A 228 -7.13 8.58 0.16
C PHE A 228 -6.23 7.57 0.89
N GLY A 229 -6.81 6.47 1.33
CA GLY A 229 -6.09 5.33 1.87
C GLY A 229 -6.82 4.03 1.60
N ALA A 230 -6.07 2.97 1.34
CA ALA A 230 -6.62 1.63 1.17
C ALA A 230 -5.99 0.70 2.21
N MET A 231 -6.77 0.36 3.23
CA MET A 231 -6.32 -0.39 4.40
C MET A 231 -6.65 -1.86 4.27
N ASP A 232 -5.76 -2.69 4.79
CA ASP A 232 -5.97 -4.12 4.96
C ASP A 232 -6.15 -4.46 6.43
N PHE A 233 -7.22 -5.20 6.75
CA PHE A 233 -7.52 -5.71 8.07
C PHE A 233 -7.80 -7.21 8.02
N ILE A 234 -7.53 -7.86 9.14
CA ILE A 234 -8.04 -9.19 9.47
C ILE A 234 -9.19 -9.02 10.46
N VAL A 235 -10.24 -9.83 10.32
CA VAL A 235 -11.24 -10.05 11.36
C VAL A 235 -11.05 -11.47 11.88
N THR A 236 -10.77 -11.58 13.19
CA THR A 236 -10.53 -12.87 13.86
C THR A 236 -11.84 -13.65 14.11
N PRO A 237 -11.77 -14.94 14.48
CA PRO A 237 -12.95 -15.69 14.90
C PRO A 237 -13.69 -15.05 16.09
N GLU A 238 -12.98 -14.29 16.94
CA GLU A 238 -13.52 -13.56 18.08
C GLU A 238 -14.07 -12.18 17.70
N ASN A 239 -14.13 -11.86 16.39
CA ASN A 239 -14.55 -10.57 15.84
C ASN A 239 -13.65 -9.38 16.25
N GLU A 240 -12.37 -9.62 16.52
CA GLU A 240 -11.39 -8.57 16.69
C GLU A 240 -10.92 -8.04 15.33
N TYR A 241 -10.76 -6.72 15.23
CA TYR A 241 -10.26 -6.05 14.02
C TYR A 241 -8.76 -5.80 14.18
N VAL A 242 -7.96 -6.46 13.35
CA VAL A 242 -6.49 -6.39 13.37
C VAL A 242 -6.01 -5.65 12.14
N PHE A 243 -5.38 -4.51 12.34
CA PHE A 243 -4.81 -3.71 11.26
C PHE A 243 -3.52 -4.34 10.72
N LEU A 244 -3.38 -4.39 9.41
CA LEU A 244 -2.19 -4.90 8.75
C LEU A 244 -1.35 -3.81 8.08
N GLU A 245 -1.97 -2.97 7.27
CA GLU A 245 -1.31 -1.86 6.58
C GLU A 245 -2.32 -0.87 5.97
N ASN A 246 -1.86 0.34 5.70
CA ASN A 246 -2.54 1.32 4.84
C ASN A 246 -1.69 1.57 3.59
N ASN A 247 -2.29 1.49 2.43
CA ASN A 247 -1.63 1.81 1.17
C ASN A 247 -2.21 3.12 0.59
N PRO A 248 -1.44 4.23 0.61
CA PRO A 248 -1.90 5.50 0.07
C PRO A 248 -2.00 5.53 -1.47
N PHE A 249 -1.46 4.52 -2.15
CA PHE A 249 -1.58 4.28 -3.59
C PHE A 249 -2.38 3.01 -3.91
N GLY A 250 -3.23 2.57 -2.97
CA GLY A 250 -3.90 1.27 -3.04
C GLY A 250 -4.86 1.16 -4.21
N GLN A 251 -4.78 0.05 -4.92
CA GLN A 251 -5.72 -0.27 -5.99
C GLN A 251 -7.08 -0.67 -5.41
N TYR A 252 -8.15 -0.24 -6.07
CA TYR A 252 -9.52 -0.47 -5.63
C TYR A 252 -10.52 -0.77 -6.76
N LEU A 253 -10.16 -0.62 -8.05
CA LEU A 253 -11.11 -0.87 -9.15
C LEU A 253 -11.71 -2.26 -9.12
N TRP A 254 -10.93 -3.26 -8.73
CA TRP A 254 -11.41 -4.61 -8.55
C TRP A 254 -12.52 -4.73 -7.49
N LEU A 255 -12.60 -3.79 -6.51
CA LEU A 255 -13.71 -3.72 -5.56
C LEU A 255 -14.99 -3.24 -6.24
N GLU A 256 -14.89 -2.22 -7.11
CA GLU A 256 -16.03 -1.74 -7.88
C GLU A 256 -16.58 -2.83 -8.78
N GLU A 257 -15.69 -3.53 -9.50
CA GLU A 257 -16.07 -4.65 -10.37
C GLU A 257 -16.75 -5.77 -9.60
N ALA A 258 -16.24 -6.12 -8.41
CA ALA A 258 -16.75 -7.22 -7.61
C ALA A 258 -18.03 -6.89 -6.82
N THR A 259 -18.27 -5.62 -6.47
CA THR A 259 -19.33 -5.25 -5.50
C THR A 259 -20.29 -4.18 -5.98
N GLY A 260 -19.98 -3.46 -7.06
CA GLY A 260 -20.76 -2.33 -7.55
C GLY A 260 -20.57 -1.03 -6.75
N LEU A 261 -19.62 -0.98 -5.79
CA LEU A 261 -19.28 0.26 -5.10
C LEU A 261 -18.83 1.33 -6.10
N GLN A 262 -19.17 2.59 -5.83
CA GLN A 262 -18.89 3.73 -6.72
C GLN A 262 -17.70 4.57 -6.23
N LEU A 263 -16.54 3.93 -5.98
CA LEU A 263 -15.35 4.58 -5.41
C LEU A 263 -14.76 5.64 -6.37
N THR A 264 -14.71 5.31 -7.66
CA THR A 264 -14.24 6.25 -8.70
C THR A 264 -15.15 7.47 -8.78
N HIS A 265 -16.46 7.27 -8.69
CA HIS A 265 -17.42 8.37 -8.66
C HIS A 265 -17.18 9.31 -7.47
N GLU A 266 -16.93 8.76 -6.29
CA GLU A 266 -16.59 9.55 -5.09
C GLU A 266 -15.33 10.39 -5.26
N ILE A 267 -14.32 9.88 -5.95
CA ILE A 267 -13.10 10.65 -6.26
C ILE A 267 -13.39 11.74 -7.29
N CYS A 268 -14.20 11.46 -8.30
CA CYS A 268 -14.62 12.47 -9.27
C CYS A 268 -15.42 13.60 -8.61
N ASP A 269 -16.36 13.26 -7.75
CA ASP A 269 -17.14 14.24 -6.97
C ASP A 269 -16.25 15.10 -6.08
N LEU A 270 -15.25 14.49 -5.44
CA LEU A 270 -14.26 15.22 -4.67
C LEU A 270 -13.53 16.24 -5.54
N PHE A 271 -13.08 15.86 -6.73
CA PHE A 271 -12.40 16.77 -7.65
C PHE A 271 -13.32 17.92 -8.11
N VAL A 272 -14.57 17.63 -8.44
CA VAL A 272 -15.54 18.66 -8.82
C VAL A 272 -15.74 19.67 -7.68
N ARG A 273 -15.89 19.21 -6.44
CA ARG A 273 -15.99 20.10 -5.27
C ARG A 273 -14.72 20.98 -5.10
N LYS A 274 -13.53 20.42 -5.34
CA LYS A 274 -12.27 21.16 -5.20
C LYS A 274 -12.01 22.13 -6.36
N LEU A 275 -12.59 21.90 -7.53
CA LEU A 275 -12.54 22.84 -8.65
C LEU A 275 -13.52 24.00 -8.47
N SER A 276 -14.58 23.81 -7.69
CA SER A 276 -15.65 24.80 -7.47
C SER A 276 -15.41 25.66 -6.22
N ALA A 277 -14.41 25.33 -5.40
CA ALA A 277 -14.05 26.04 -4.17
C ALA A 277 -12.93 27.06 -4.42
#